data_3705c89a1a8fe30e9483b98145e1fa3b
#
_entry.id   3705c89a1a8fe30e9483b98145e1fa3b
#
_cell.length_a   1.000
_cell.length_b   1.000
_cell.length_c   1.000
_cell.angle_alpha   90.00
_cell.angle_beta   90.00
_cell.angle_gamma   90.00
#
_symmetry.space_group_name_H-M   'P 1'
#
loop_
_entity.id
_entity.type
_entity.pdbx_description
1 polymer ?
#
loop_
_entity_poly.entity_id
_entity_poly.type
_entity_poly.pdbx_seq_one_letter_code
_entity_poly.pdbx_strand_id
1 'polypeptide(L)'
;NQMRFQATITCKTSNIAVDIACNKEETKRMLELASIPVASGGICVDEEDLENVIKKIGYPIVIKPLDGNHGKGASINVKKWEDAVAGLAYAKNYSRRVIVEKFITGYDFRVLIIDNKLVAAAKREPAHVKGDGTHTIQQLIEETNKDPRRGYGHENVLTQIDVDRDTTDLLEKLGYTLETVPRKDEVVYLKSTANLSTGGTSVDVTDMMHPENIFLCERISRVIGLDICGVDIMAENLTQPLKENGGCILEVNAAPGFRMHLAPSEGLPRNVAAPVIDMLYPPGKPSRIPIIAV
;
A
#
# COMPACT_ATOMS: atom_id res chain seq x y z
N ASN A 1 1.44 23.70 26.59
CA ASN A 1 0.63 23.00 25.59
C ASN A 1 1.20 21.60 25.37
N GLN A 2 0.42 20.56 25.70
CA GLN A 2 0.77 19.18 25.40
C GLN A 2 -0.05 18.72 24.20
N MET A 3 0.61 18.15 23.19
CA MET A 3 -0.03 17.45 22.09
C MET A 3 0.22 15.96 22.26
N ARG A 4 -0.79 15.15 21.96
CA ARG A 4 -0.72 13.71 22.09
C ARG A 4 -0.69 13.08 20.70
N PHE A 5 0.06 12.01 20.57
CA PHE A 5 0.06 11.17 19.35
C PHE A 5 0.34 9.72 19.73
N GLN A 6 -0.16 8.82 18.91
CA GLN A 6 0.11 7.38 19.00
C GLN A 6 0.35 6.87 17.59
N ALA A 7 1.53 6.34 17.32
CA ALA A 7 2.01 6.10 15.96
C ALA A 7 1.90 7.38 15.11
N THR A 8 1.06 7.41 14.08
CA THR A 8 0.82 8.58 13.25
C THR A 8 -0.61 9.15 13.40
N ILE A 9 -1.33 8.73 14.45
CA ILE A 9 -2.60 9.34 14.87
C ILE A 9 -2.27 10.43 15.90
N THR A 10 -2.81 11.62 15.70
CA THR A 10 -2.55 12.79 16.55
C THR A 10 -3.81 13.21 17.32
N CYS A 11 -3.68 14.15 18.25
CA CYS A 11 -4.84 14.75 18.92
C CYS A 11 -5.71 15.60 17.98
N LYS A 12 -5.30 15.82 16.74
CA LYS A 12 -6.08 16.49 15.68
C LYS A 12 -6.82 15.48 14.79
N THR A 13 -6.43 14.20 14.81
CA THR A 13 -7.06 13.18 13.98
C THR A 13 -8.50 12.94 14.41
N SER A 14 -9.44 13.08 13.50
CA SER A 14 -10.86 12.79 13.75
C SER A 14 -11.10 11.28 13.80
N ASN A 15 -11.75 10.79 14.87
CA ASN A 15 -12.18 9.39 14.96
C ASN A 15 -13.15 9.03 13.81
N ILE A 16 -14.04 9.96 13.43
CA ILE A 16 -14.95 9.76 12.28
C ILE A 16 -14.15 9.53 11.00
N ALA A 17 -13.11 10.30 10.76
CA ALA A 17 -12.25 10.13 9.58
C ALA A 17 -11.48 8.81 9.62
N VAL A 18 -11.05 8.35 10.80
CA VAL A 18 -10.44 7.03 10.99
C VAL A 18 -11.44 5.92 10.67
N ASP A 19 -12.66 6.01 11.17
CA ASP A 19 -13.72 5.02 10.92
C ASP A 19 -14.05 4.95 9.42
N ILE A 20 -14.16 6.10 8.75
CA ILE A 20 -14.34 6.16 7.28
C ILE A 20 -13.18 5.47 6.57
N ALA A 21 -11.93 5.80 6.90
CA ALA A 21 -10.75 5.21 6.26
C ALA A 21 -10.65 3.70 6.49
N CYS A 22 -11.09 3.20 7.64
CA CYS A 22 -11.17 1.76 7.94
C CYS A 22 -12.29 1.04 7.17
N ASN A 23 -13.29 1.77 6.68
CA ASN A 23 -14.40 1.22 5.90
C ASN A 23 -14.12 1.39 4.40
N LYS A 24 -13.65 0.33 3.74
CA LYS A 24 -13.28 0.35 2.31
C LYS A 24 -14.44 0.76 1.40
N GLU A 25 -15.66 0.35 1.72
CA GLU A 25 -16.86 0.68 0.95
C GLU A 25 -17.19 2.18 1.05
N GLU A 26 -17.21 2.71 2.26
CA GLU A 26 -17.52 4.10 2.51
C GLU A 26 -16.43 5.04 1.95
N THR A 27 -15.15 4.71 2.17
CA THR A 27 -14.03 5.43 1.57
C THR A 27 -14.18 5.50 0.06
N LYS A 28 -14.41 4.36 -0.60
CA LYS A 28 -14.57 4.30 -2.05
C LYS A 28 -15.74 5.15 -2.52
N ARG A 29 -16.90 5.03 -1.87
CA ARG A 29 -18.10 5.82 -2.20
C ARG A 29 -17.83 7.33 -2.10
N MET A 30 -17.16 7.78 -1.03
CA MET A 30 -16.81 9.19 -0.85
C MET A 30 -15.83 9.68 -1.93
N LEU A 31 -14.86 8.88 -2.31
CA LEU A 31 -13.90 9.20 -3.35
C LEU A 31 -14.57 9.27 -4.74
N GLU A 32 -15.48 8.33 -5.05
CA GLU A 32 -16.28 8.34 -6.28
C GLU A 32 -17.15 9.61 -6.39
N LEU A 33 -17.87 9.97 -5.32
CA LEU A 33 -18.66 11.20 -5.25
C LEU A 33 -17.81 12.47 -5.44
N ALA A 34 -16.54 12.41 -5.01
CA ALA A 34 -15.58 13.47 -5.24
C ALA A 34 -14.91 13.41 -6.63
N SER A 35 -15.34 12.52 -7.54
CA SER A 35 -14.74 12.30 -8.87
C SER A 35 -13.25 11.94 -8.81
N ILE A 36 -12.84 11.24 -7.77
CA ILE A 36 -11.50 10.68 -7.60
C ILE A 36 -11.48 9.27 -8.18
N PRO A 37 -10.52 8.91 -9.05
CA PRO A 37 -10.47 7.60 -9.66
C PRO A 37 -10.21 6.50 -8.63
N VAL A 38 -11.12 5.55 -8.55
CA VAL A 38 -11.02 4.33 -7.74
C VAL A 38 -11.25 3.11 -8.62
N ALA A 39 -10.82 1.92 -8.18
CA ALA A 39 -11.06 0.70 -8.93
C ALA A 39 -12.56 0.44 -9.06
N SER A 40 -13.07 0.33 -10.28
CA SER A 40 -14.48 0.02 -10.54
C SER A 40 -14.82 -1.38 -10.02
N GLY A 41 -15.98 -1.54 -9.38
CA GLY A 41 -16.37 -2.84 -8.83
C GLY A 41 -17.64 -2.76 -7.98
N GLY A 42 -17.84 -3.77 -7.14
CA GLY A 42 -19.00 -3.87 -6.27
C GLY A 42 -18.80 -4.89 -5.16
N ILE A 43 -19.77 -4.93 -4.25
CA ILE A 43 -19.82 -5.91 -3.18
C ILE A 43 -20.66 -7.09 -3.63
N CYS A 44 -20.17 -8.29 -3.33
CA CYS A 44 -20.82 -9.55 -3.65
C CYS A 44 -21.05 -10.35 -2.36
N VAL A 45 -22.24 -10.90 -2.24
CA VAL A 45 -22.63 -11.84 -1.18
C VAL A 45 -22.79 -13.25 -1.74
N ASP A 46 -23.10 -13.38 -3.02
CA ASP A 46 -23.32 -14.63 -3.72
C ASP A 46 -22.81 -14.59 -5.17
N GLU A 47 -23.06 -15.66 -5.92
CA GLU A 47 -22.64 -15.79 -7.31
C GLU A 47 -23.47 -14.91 -8.26
N GLU A 48 -24.71 -14.57 -7.93
CA GLU A 48 -25.54 -13.66 -8.71
C GLU A 48 -24.98 -12.25 -8.68
N ASP A 49 -24.60 -11.78 -7.48
CA ASP A 49 -23.90 -10.50 -7.33
C ASP A 49 -22.57 -10.50 -8.11
N LEU A 50 -21.79 -11.61 -7.99
CA LEU A 50 -20.51 -11.76 -8.70
C LEU A 50 -20.69 -11.64 -10.21
N GLU A 51 -21.68 -12.33 -10.78
CA GLU A 51 -21.99 -12.28 -12.22
C GLU A 51 -22.36 -10.87 -12.65
N ASN A 52 -23.21 -10.19 -11.88
CA ASN A 52 -23.66 -8.82 -12.15
C ASN A 52 -22.49 -7.82 -12.13
N VAL A 53 -21.59 -7.93 -11.15
CA VAL A 53 -20.39 -7.10 -11.07
C VAL A 53 -19.47 -7.37 -12.26
N ILE A 54 -19.20 -8.64 -12.58
CA ILE A 54 -18.32 -9.02 -13.71
C ILE A 54 -18.89 -8.52 -15.05
N LYS A 55 -20.20 -8.63 -15.27
CA LYS A 55 -20.84 -8.08 -16.47
C LYS A 55 -20.60 -6.57 -16.62
N LYS A 56 -20.55 -5.85 -15.50
CA LYS A 56 -20.34 -4.40 -15.50
C LYS A 56 -18.88 -3.98 -15.73
N ILE A 57 -17.92 -4.68 -15.08
CA ILE A 57 -16.50 -4.25 -15.08
C ILE A 57 -15.60 -5.07 -16.01
N GLY A 58 -16.04 -6.27 -16.41
CA GLY A 58 -15.24 -7.21 -17.22
C GLY A 58 -14.00 -7.75 -16.51
N TYR A 59 -13.37 -8.75 -17.13
CA TYR A 59 -12.09 -9.29 -16.66
C TYR A 59 -10.90 -8.46 -17.13
N PRO A 60 -9.72 -8.59 -16.49
CA PRO A 60 -9.45 -9.33 -15.24
C PRO A 60 -9.94 -8.58 -13.99
N ILE A 61 -10.16 -9.34 -12.90
CA ILE A 61 -10.70 -8.82 -11.65
C ILE A 61 -9.83 -9.20 -10.44
N VAL A 62 -10.05 -8.50 -9.33
CA VAL A 62 -9.58 -8.83 -7.98
C VAL A 62 -10.79 -9.15 -7.12
N ILE A 63 -10.70 -10.20 -6.33
CA ILE A 63 -11.70 -10.61 -5.36
C ILE A 63 -11.04 -10.62 -3.99
N LYS A 64 -11.60 -9.91 -3.01
CA LYS A 64 -11.01 -9.81 -1.67
C LYS A 64 -12.09 -9.67 -0.60
N PRO A 65 -11.86 -10.16 0.64
CA PRO A 65 -12.76 -9.92 1.76
C PRO A 65 -12.91 -8.42 2.02
N LEU A 66 -14.12 -7.96 2.32
CA LEU A 66 -14.35 -6.55 2.64
C LEU A 66 -13.63 -6.16 3.95
N ASP A 67 -13.69 -7.02 4.97
CA ASP A 67 -13.11 -6.80 6.29
C ASP A 67 -11.69 -7.39 6.44
N GLY A 68 -11.06 -7.79 5.32
CA GLY A 68 -9.73 -8.42 5.31
C GLY A 68 -8.58 -7.41 5.33
N ASN A 69 -7.49 -7.79 6.02
CA ASN A 69 -6.24 -7.05 6.06
C ASN A 69 -5.07 -7.87 5.51
N HIS A 70 -4.00 -7.21 5.08
CA HIS A 70 -2.74 -7.83 4.62
C HIS A 70 -2.88 -8.81 3.43
N GLY A 71 -3.92 -8.66 2.58
CA GLY A 71 -4.11 -9.49 1.39
C GLY A 71 -4.63 -10.91 1.65
N LYS A 72 -4.95 -11.28 2.91
CA LYS A 72 -5.52 -12.59 3.22
C LYS A 72 -6.89 -12.76 2.56
N GLY A 73 -7.12 -13.93 1.94
CA GLY A 73 -8.36 -14.23 1.25
C GLY A 73 -8.53 -13.54 -0.11
N ALA A 74 -7.50 -12.86 -0.62
CA ALA A 74 -7.56 -12.18 -1.92
C ALA A 74 -7.17 -13.11 -3.08
N SER A 75 -7.93 -12.99 -4.19
CA SER A 75 -7.61 -13.58 -5.49
C SER A 75 -7.37 -12.47 -6.50
N ILE A 76 -6.18 -12.45 -7.11
CA ILE A 76 -5.71 -11.35 -7.95
C ILE A 76 -5.61 -11.81 -9.40
N ASN A 77 -5.91 -10.92 -10.34
CA ASN A 77 -5.81 -11.17 -11.78
C ASN A 77 -6.64 -12.37 -12.26
N VAL A 78 -7.84 -12.50 -11.70
CA VAL A 78 -8.79 -13.54 -12.06
C VAL A 78 -9.35 -13.24 -13.45
N LYS A 79 -9.32 -14.24 -14.37
CA LYS A 79 -9.64 -14.06 -15.80
C LYS A 79 -10.78 -14.93 -16.28
N LYS A 80 -11.26 -15.87 -15.45
CA LYS A 80 -12.28 -16.85 -15.82
C LYS A 80 -13.33 -16.95 -14.72
N TRP A 81 -14.52 -17.39 -15.11
CA TRP A 81 -15.66 -17.56 -14.20
C TRP A 81 -15.38 -18.58 -13.11
N GLU A 82 -14.81 -19.73 -13.46
CA GLU A 82 -14.53 -20.81 -12.51
C GLU A 82 -13.57 -20.34 -11.41
N ASP A 83 -12.52 -19.60 -11.80
CA ASP A 83 -11.58 -19.01 -10.87
C ASP A 83 -12.22 -17.91 -10.02
N ALA A 84 -13.20 -17.18 -10.59
CA ALA A 84 -13.95 -16.14 -9.87
C ALA A 84 -14.85 -16.73 -8.79
N VAL A 85 -15.56 -17.82 -9.09
CA VAL A 85 -16.38 -18.56 -8.11
C VAL A 85 -15.52 -19.15 -6.99
N ALA A 86 -14.38 -19.77 -7.34
CA ALA A 86 -13.43 -20.28 -6.36
C ALA A 86 -12.87 -19.14 -5.48
N GLY A 87 -12.53 -18.00 -6.10
CA GLY A 87 -12.05 -16.80 -5.39
C GLY A 87 -13.11 -16.22 -4.45
N LEU A 88 -14.38 -16.17 -4.85
CA LEU A 88 -15.49 -15.75 -3.99
C LEU A 88 -15.62 -16.68 -2.78
N ALA A 89 -15.61 -18.00 -3.01
CA ALA A 89 -15.68 -18.99 -1.94
C ALA A 89 -14.49 -18.87 -0.97
N TYR A 90 -13.28 -18.66 -1.50
CA TYR A 90 -12.08 -18.44 -0.68
C TYR A 90 -12.19 -17.17 0.17
N ALA A 91 -12.59 -16.04 -0.43
CA ALA A 91 -12.75 -14.78 0.28
C ALA A 91 -13.82 -14.85 1.39
N LYS A 92 -14.89 -15.64 1.17
CA LYS A 92 -15.97 -15.86 2.16
C LYS A 92 -15.52 -16.56 3.44
N ASN A 93 -14.38 -17.24 3.46
CA ASN A 93 -13.81 -17.80 4.70
C ASN A 93 -13.34 -16.68 5.67
N TYR A 94 -13.17 -15.46 5.18
CA TYR A 94 -12.66 -14.32 5.96
C TYR A 94 -13.71 -13.24 6.19
N SER A 95 -14.65 -13.04 5.27
CA SER A 95 -15.72 -12.05 5.40
C SER A 95 -16.96 -12.49 4.63
N ARG A 96 -18.16 -12.29 5.22
CA ARG A 96 -19.43 -12.58 4.55
C ARG A 96 -19.63 -11.72 3.30
N ARG A 97 -19.15 -10.48 3.30
CA ARG A 97 -19.19 -9.55 2.17
C ARG A 97 -17.82 -9.52 1.49
N VAL A 98 -17.82 -9.66 0.19
CA VAL A 98 -16.62 -9.73 -0.65
C VAL A 98 -16.65 -8.57 -1.63
N ILE A 99 -15.55 -7.85 -1.74
CA ILE A 99 -15.41 -6.80 -2.75
C ILE A 99 -14.77 -7.39 -4.01
N VAL A 100 -15.40 -7.13 -5.15
CA VAL A 100 -14.92 -7.53 -6.48
C VAL A 100 -14.65 -6.28 -7.30
N GLU A 101 -13.44 -6.13 -7.77
CA GLU A 101 -12.97 -4.91 -8.45
C GLU A 101 -12.22 -5.24 -9.73
N LYS A 102 -12.19 -4.28 -10.66
CA LYS A 102 -11.33 -4.35 -11.83
C LYS A 102 -9.88 -4.49 -11.40
N PHE A 103 -9.17 -5.45 -11.95
CA PHE A 103 -7.72 -5.55 -11.76
C PHE A 103 -7.03 -4.42 -12.51
N ILE A 104 -6.25 -3.64 -11.79
CA ILE A 104 -5.45 -2.55 -12.35
C ILE A 104 -4.00 -3.02 -12.43
N THR A 105 -3.41 -2.91 -13.61
CA THR A 105 -1.99 -3.19 -13.84
C THR A 105 -1.16 -1.98 -13.46
N GLY A 106 0.05 -2.23 -12.99
CA GLY A 106 0.98 -1.17 -12.63
C GLY A 106 1.78 -1.47 -11.39
N TYR A 107 2.35 -0.41 -10.85
CA TYR A 107 3.13 -0.43 -9.62
C TYR A 107 2.31 0.10 -8.46
N ASP A 108 2.67 -0.36 -7.28
CA ASP A 108 2.07 0.06 -6.01
C ASP A 108 2.81 1.29 -5.49
N PHE A 109 2.08 2.39 -5.28
CA PHE A 109 2.62 3.63 -4.74
C PHE A 109 1.94 3.97 -3.42
N ARG A 110 2.73 4.44 -2.45
CA ARG A 110 2.26 5.06 -1.21
C ARG A 110 2.56 6.55 -1.25
N VAL A 111 1.53 7.37 -1.17
CA VAL A 111 1.64 8.83 -1.07
C VAL A 111 1.29 9.26 0.34
N LEU A 112 2.18 10.01 0.99
CA LEU A 112 2.01 10.54 2.33
C LEU A 112 1.55 11.99 2.28
N ILE A 113 0.41 12.25 2.88
CA ILE A 113 -0.19 13.58 3.04
C ILE A 113 -0.20 13.95 4.51
N ILE A 114 0.30 15.15 4.85
CA ILE A 114 0.27 15.71 6.20
C ILE A 114 -0.25 17.13 6.09
N ASP A 115 -1.21 17.48 6.93
CA ASP A 115 -1.87 18.80 6.95
C ASP A 115 -2.41 19.21 5.55
N ASN A 116 -3.00 18.24 4.85
CA ASN A 116 -3.51 18.39 3.48
C ASN A 116 -2.45 18.75 2.42
N LYS A 117 -1.18 18.44 2.67
CA LYS A 117 -0.07 18.70 1.76
C LYS A 117 0.70 17.42 1.44
N LEU A 118 1.13 17.27 0.20
CA LEU A 118 2.06 16.22 -0.19
C LEU A 118 3.37 16.39 0.59
N VAL A 119 3.83 15.33 1.23
CA VAL A 119 5.11 15.30 1.92
C VAL A 119 6.08 14.33 1.27
N ALA A 120 5.61 13.16 0.89
CA ALA A 120 6.44 12.13 0.25
C ALA A 120 5.60 11.17 -0.59
N ALA A 121 6.22 10.59 -1.60
CA ALA A 121 5.67 9.49 -2.37
C ALA A 121 6.73 8.40 -2.59
N ALA A 122 6.35 7.15 -2.44
CA ALA A 122 7.22 6.00 -2.64
C ALA A 122 6.56 4.96 -3.54
N LYS A 123 7.31 4.42 -4.50
CA LYS A 123 6.97 3.17 -5.18
C LYS A 123 7.37 2.04 -4.26
N ARG A 124 6.44 1.15 -3.96
CA ARG A 124 6.68 -0.04 -3.16
C ARG A 124 6.93 -1.23 -4.08
N GLU A 125 7.88 -2.06 -3.70
CA GLU A 125 8.20 -3.28 -4.43
C GLU A 125 8.08 -4.49 -3.50
N PRO A 126 7.43 -5.58 -3.94
CA PRO A 126 7.38 -6.80 -3.16
C PRO A 126 8.78 -7.33 -2.86
N ALA A 127 8.91 -8.12 -1.80
CA ALA A 127 10.15 -8.85 -1.55
C ALA A 127 10.52 -9.67 -2.79
N HIS A 128 11.76 -9.52 -3.24
CA HIS A 128 12.30 -10.19 -4.41
C HIS A 128 13.80 -10.42 -4.26
N VAL A 129 14.33 -11.31 -5.08
CA VAL A 129 15.76 -11.49 -5.29
C VAL A 129 16.09 -11.31 -6.77
N LYS A 130 17.31 -10.89 -7.03
CA LYS A 130 17.84 -10.74 -8.39
C LYS A 130 18.84 -11.85 -8.66
N GLY A 131 18.58 -12.66 -9.67
CA GLY A 131 19.44 -13.76 -10.09
C GLY A 131 20.83 -13.28 -10.52
N ASP A 132 21.84 -14.05 -10.20
CA ASP A 132 23.22 -13.85 -10.65
C ASP A 132 23.70 -14.96 -11.60
N GLY A 133 22.85 -15.96 -11.84
CA GLY A 133 23.14 -17.12 -12.69
C GLY A 133 23.93 -18.22 -12.01
N THR A 134 24.21 -18.12 -10.69
CA THR A 134 25.05 -19.07 -9.95
C THR A 134 24.45 -19.55 -8.64
N HIS A 135 23.79 -18.66 -7.89
CA HIS A 135 23.21 -18.97 -6.59
C HIS A 135 21.74 -19.36 -6.71
N THR A 136 21.30 -20.26 -5.84
CA THR A 136 19.88 -20.62 -5.71
C THR A 136 19.07 -19.47 -5.12
N ILE A 137 17.75 -19.49 -5.30
CA ILE A 137 16.83 -18.50 -4.68
C ILE A 137 17.06 -18.45 -3.17
N GLN A 138 17.20 -19.59 -2.50
CA GLN A 138 17.50 -19.66 -1.06
C GLN A 138 18.79 -18.90 -0.70
N GLN A 139 19.86 -19.14 -1.44
CA GLN A 139 21.15 -18.46 -1.21
C GLN A 139 21.07 -16.96 -1.48
N LEU A 140 20.31 -16.55 -2.52
CA LEU A 140 20.08 -15.13 -2.82
C LEU A 140 19.27 -14.43 -1.73
N ILE A 141 18.30 -15.11 -1.10
CA ILE A 141 17.56 -14.59 0.06
C ILE A 141 18.51 -14.39 1.25
N GLU A 142 19.32 -15.40 1.56
CA GLU A 142 20.29 -15.33 2.64
C GLU A 142 21.30 -14.19 2.44
N GLU A 143 21.79 -14.01 1.21
CA GLU A 143 22.67 -12.89 0.86
C GLU A 143 21.97 -11.53 1.00
N THR A 144 20.73 -11.42 0.49
CA THR A 144 19.92 -10.21 0.63
C THR A 144 19.67 -9.85 2.10
N ASN A 145 19.49 -10.84 2.96
CA ASN A 145 19.24 -10.63 4.38
C ASN A 145 20.48 -10.22 5.18
N LYS A 146 21.70 -10.31 4.59
CA LYS A 146 22.93 -9.79 5.20
C LYS A 146 23.04 -8.26 5.14
N ASP A 147 22.19 -7.58 4.38
CA ASP A 147 22.14 -6.11 4.37
C ASP A 147 21.90 -5.60 5.80
N PRO A 148 22.83 -4.79 6.38
CA PRO A 148 22.73 -4.33 7.77
C PRO A 148 21.49 -3.45 8.03
N ARG A 149 20.83 -2.98 6.99
CA ARG A 149 19.55 -2.25 7.10
C ARG A 149 18.37 -3.19 7.36
N ARG A 150 18.53 -4.51 7.13
CA ARG A 150 17.49 -5.51 7.36
C ARG A 150 17.54 -6.07 8.78
N GLY A 151 16.37 -6.20 9.38
CA GLY A 151 16.22 -6.77 10.71
C GLY A 151 14.82 -7.35 10.92
N TYR A 152 14.54 -7.80 12.12
CA TYR A 152 13.25 -8.35 12.48
C TYR A 152 12.26 -7.26 12.86
N GLY A 153 10.99 -7.44 12.46
CA GLY A 153 9.90 -6.53 12.81
C GLY A 153 10.11 -5.11 12.28
N HIS A 154 10.03 -4.12 13.18
CA HIS A 154 10.11 -2.69 12.85
C HIS A 154 11.33 -1.97 13.42
N GLU A 155 12.29 -2.71 13.95
CA GLU A 155 13.48 -2.13 14.59
C GLU A 155 14.48 -1.57 13.57
N ASN A 156 14.57 -2.19 12.40
CA ASN A 156 15.46 -1.78 11.32
C ASN A 156 14.69 -1.07 10.19
N VAL A 157 15.44 -0.39 9.33
CA VAL A 157 14.92 0.32 8.15
C VAL A 157 14.19 -0.62 7.20
N LEU A 158 14.76 -1.79 6.93
CA LEU A 158 14.18 -2.86 6.12
C LEU A 158 13.89 -4.08 7.00
N THR A 159 12.92 -4.87 6.58
CA THR A 159 12.60 -6.16 7.22
C THR A 159 13.31 -7.28 6.48
N GLN A 160 13.74 -8.31 7.19
CA GLN A 160 14.26 -9.54 6.60
C GLN A 160 13.18 -10.22 5.74
N ILE A 161 13.63 -10.92 4.71
CA ILE A 161 12.76 -11.74 3.86
C ILE A 161 12.65 -13.11 4.53
N ASP A 162 11.47 -13.42 5.05
CA ASP A 162 11.16 -14.72 5.62
C ASP A 162 10.56 -15.63 4.54
N VAL A 163 11.08 -16.87 4.51
CA VAL A 163 10.53 -17.93 3.66
C VAL A 163 9.41 -18.61 4.44
N ASP A 164 8.19 -18.27 4.10
CA ASP A 164 6.98 -18.87 4.64
C ASP A 164 6.20 -19.62 3.55
N ARG A 165 5.01 -20.12 3.91
CA ARG A 165 4.15 -20.84 2.97
C ARG A 165 3.73 -19.98 1.80
N ASP A 166 3.44 -18.69 2.01
CA ASP A 166 3.07 -17.78 0.92
C ASP A 166 4.20 -17.63 -0.10
N THR A 167 5.46 -17.64 0.37
CA THR A 167 6.65 -17.62 -0.49
C THR A 167 6.75 -18.88 -1.34
N THR A 168 6.63 -20.05 -0.73
CA THR A 168 6.73 -21.33 -1.45
C THR A 168 5.61 -21.54 -2.45
N ASP A 169 4.36 -21.20 -2.06
CA ASP A 169 3.19 -21.27 -2.94
C ASP A 169 3.31 -20.31 -4.15
N LEU A 170 3.89 -19.12 -3.95
CA LEU A 170 4.13 -18.18 -5.04
C LEU A 170 5.22 -18.67 -6.00
N LEU A 171 6.34 -19.17 -5.45
CA LEU A 171 7.42 -19.74 -6.26
C LEU A 171 6.91 -20.91 -7.11
N GLU A 172 6.14 -21.82 -6.53
CA GLU A 172 5.56 -22.96 -7.25
C GLU A 172 4.66 -22.51 -8.40
N LYS A 173 3.77 -21.53 -8.16
CA LYS A 173 2.92 -20.93 -9.22
C LYS A 173 3.72 -20.29 -10.35
N LEU A 174 4.90 -19.79 -10.06
CA LEU A 174 5.80 -19.19 -11.05
C LEU A 174 6.74 -20.22 -11.71
N GLY A 175 6.68 -21.49 -11.30
CA GLY A 175 7.52 -22.58 -11.81
C GLY A 175 8.93 -22.61 -11.21
N TYR A 176 9.10 -22.03 -10.01
CA TYR A 176 10.36 -22.03 -9.27
C TYR A 176 10.27 -22.86 -8.00
N THR A 177 11.43 -23.23 -7.48
CA THR A 177 11.64 -23.75 -6.13
C THR A 177 12.76 -22.95 -5.46
N LEU A 178 12.95 -23.11 -4.16
CA LEU A 178 14.07 -22.46 -3.45
C LEU A 178 15.45 -22.88 -4.00
N GLU A 179 15.54 -24.08 -4.58
CA GLU A 179 16.78 -24.62 -5.17
C GLU A 179 16.98 -24.16 -6.63
N THR A 180 16.02 -23.45 -7.22
CA THR A 180 16.15 -22.93 -8.58
C THR A 180 17.23 -21.86 -8.63
N VAL A 181 18.11 -21.93 -9.63
CA VAL A 181 19.10 -20.88 -9.95
C VAL A 181 18.52 -19.94 -11.01
N PRO A 182 18.11 -18.73 -10.65
CA PRO A 182 17.58 -17.77 -11.61
C PRO A 182 18.69 -17.28 -12.57
N ARG A 183 18.30 -16.90 -13.78
CA ARG A 183 19.24 -16.34 -14.75
C ARG A 183 19.81 -15.02 -14.21
N LYS A 184 20.96 -14.64 -14.74
CA LYS A 184 21.56 -13.34 -14.40
C LYS A 184 20.57 -12.21 -14.72
N ASP A 185 20.42 -11.29 -13.77
CA ASP A 185 19.51 -10.13 -13.82
C ASP A 185 17.99 -10.47 -13.79
N GLU A 186 17.63 -11.73 -13.68
CA GLU A 186 16.23 -12.16 -13.53
C GLU A 186 15.72 -11.79 -12.14
N VAL A 187 14.57 -11.10 -12.11
CA VAL A 187 13.91 -10.73 -10.84
C VAL A 187 12.88 -11.80 -10.49
N VAL A 188 13.05 -12.42 -9.33
CA VAL A 188 12.12 -13.42 -8.79
C VAL A 188 11.41 -12.84 -7.57
N TYR A 189 10.11 -12.60 -7.70
CA TYR A 189 9.29 -12.13 -6.59
C TYR A 189 9.00 -13.25 -5.60
N LEU A 190 9.12 -12.93 -4.30
CA LEU A 190 8.95 -13.84 -3.17
C LEU A 190 7.63 -13.60 -2.42
N LYS A 191 7.02 -12.45 -2.63
CA LYS A 191 5.71 -12.06 -2.08
C LYS A 191 4.86 -11.45 -3.18
N SER A 192 3.55 -11.62 -3.06
CA SER A 192 2.58 -11.04 -4.00
C SER A 192 2.20 -9.60 -3.67
N THR A 193 2.52 -9.12 -2.47
CA THR A 193 2.18 -7.78 -1.98
C THR A 193 3.42 -6.95 -1.69
N ALA A 194 3.39 -5.68 -2.05
CA ALA A 194 4.49 -4.73 -1.87
C ALA A 194 4.52 -4.19 -0.42
N ASN A 195 4.73 -5.08 0.55
CA ASN A 195 4.74 -4.70 1.96
C ASN A 195 6.16 -4.71 2.53
N LEU A 196 6.58 -3.58 3.14
CA LEU A 196 7.89 -3.48 3.77
C LEU A 196 8.05 -4.44 4.95
N SER A 197 6.97 -4.75 5.68
CA SER A 197 7.01 -5.67 6.82
C SER A 197 7.26 -7.13 6.42
N THR A 198 7.17 -7.48 5.14
CA THR A 198 7.45 -8.81 4.60
C THR A 198 8.70 -8.86 3.73
N GLY A 199 9.60 -7.89 3.91
CA GLY A 199 10.88 -7.83 3.19
C GLY A 199 10.86 -7.01 1.90
N GLY A 200 9.73 -6.37 1.57
CA GLY A 200 9.63 -5.45 0.42
C GLY A 200 10.52 -4.21 0.56
N THR A 201 10.68 -3.50 -0.53
CA THR A 201 11.51 -2.29 -0.64
C THR A 201 10.67 -1.09 -1.09
N SER A 202 11.27 0.09 -1.06
CA SER A 202 10.63 1.33 -1.53
C SER A 202 11.63 2.21 -2.28
N VAL A 203 11.15 2.87 -3.32
CA VAL A 203 11.88 3.85 -4.12
C VAL A 203 11.19 5.21 -3.95
N ASP A 204 11.94 6.25 -3.60
CA ASP A 204 11.38 7.60 -3.53
C ASP A 204 11.02 8.12 -4.93
N VAL A 205 9.79 8.57 -5.09
CA VAL A 205 9.26 9.13 -6.34
C VAL A 205 8.59 10.48 -6.13
N THR A 206 8.85 11.13 -5.00
CA THR A 206 8.17 12.36 -4.57
C THR A 206 8.25 13.46 -5.62
N ASP A 207 9.45 13.75 -6.11
CA ASP A 207 9.69 14.86 -7.05
C ASP A 207 9.24 14.52 -8.49
N MET A 208 8.84 13.28 -8.74
CA MET A 208 8.38 12.83 -10.05
C MET A 208 6.84 12.91 -10.19
N MET A 209 6.12 13.23 -9.12
CA MET A 209 4.66 13.26 -9.15
C MET A 209 4.13 14.39 -10.03
N HIS A 210 3.20 14.03 -10.94
CA HIS A 210 2.49 15.01 -11.74
C HIS A 210 1.64 15.94 -10.84
N PRO A 211 1.57 17.27 -11.10
CA PRO A 211 0.83 18.22 -10.27
C PRO A 211 -0.65 17.86 -10.05
N GLU A 212 -1.33 17.29 -11.06
CA GLU A 212 -2.71 16.82 -10.89
C GLU A 212 -2.82 15.67 -9.89
N ASN A 213 -1.86 14.77 -9.83
CA ASN A 213 -1.85 13.67 -8.88
C ASN A 213 -1.58 14.19 -7.47
N ILE A 214 -0.72 15.20 -7.32
CA ILE A 214 -0.50 15.91 -6.05
C ILE A 214 -1.81 16.52 -5.57
N PHE A 215 -2.46 17.33 -6.41
CA PHE A 215 -3.74 17.97 -6.09
C PHE A 215 -4.81 16.95 -5.71
N LEU A 216 -4.87 15.82 -6.42
CA LEU A 216 -5.82 14.73 -6.19
C LEU A 216 -5.57 14.10 -4.79
N CYS A 217 -4.32 13.80 -4.43
CA CYS A 217 -3.99 13.22 -3.12
C CYS A 217 -4.24 14.20 -1.97
N GLU A 218 -3.92 15.48 -2.13
CA GLU A 218 -4.26 16.52 -1.15
C GLU A 218 -5.78 16.68 -0.98
N ARG A 219 -6.54 16.50 -2.06
CA ARG A 219 -8.03 16.52 -2.02
C ARG A 219 -8.59 15.31 -1.28
N ILE A 220 -8.00 14.12 -1.44
CA ILE A 220 -8.38 12.90 -0.70
C ILE A 220 -8.31 13.14 0.81
N SER A 221 -7.21 13.71 1.29
CA SER A 221 -7.05 14.04 2.72
C SER A 221 -8.19 14.91 3.24
N ARG A 222 -8.59 15.93 2.48
CA ARG A 222 -9.71 16.83 2.84
C ARG A 222 -11.07 16.13 2.78
N VAL A 223 -11.31 15.29 1.76
CA VAL A 223 -12.58 14.56 1.60
C VAL A 223 -12.81 13.58 2.72
N ILE A 224 -11.77 12.84 3.13
CA ILE A 224 -11.84 11.88 4.23
C ILE A 224 -11.76 12.60 5.60
N GLY A 225 -11.07 13.74 5.66
CA GLY A 225 -10.90 14.53 6.90
C GLY A 225 -9.76 14.07 7.78
N LEU A 226 -8.71 13.45 7.20
CA LEU A 226 -7.52 13.02 7.92
C LEU A 226 -6.44 14.09 7.90
N ASP A 227 -5.85 14.36 9.05
CA ASP A 227 -4.69 15.26 9.22
C ASP A 227 -3.38 14.63 8.72
N ILE A 228 -3.26 13.31 8.87
CA ILE A 228 -2.17 12.50 8.32
C ILE A 228 -2.81 11.29 7.63
N CYS A 229 -2.52 11.07 6.35
CA CYS A 229 -2.97 9.88 5.66
C CYS A 229 -1.95 9.34 4.67
N GLY A 230 -1.99 8.02 4.47
CA GLY A 230 -1.29 7.32 3.40
C GLY A 230 -2.29 6.94 2.31
N VAL A 231 -2.06 7.40 1.10
CA VAL A 231 -2.90 7.07 -0.05
C VAL A 231 -2.20 5.99 -0.86
N ASP A 232 -2.83 4.85 -1.04
CA ASP A 232 -2.34 3.74 -1.86
C ASP A 232 -2.89 3.89 -3.28
N ILE A 233 -1.98 3.91 -4.24
CA ILE A 233 -2.27 4.11 -5.66
C ILE A 233 -1.72 2.95 -6.45
N MET A 234 -2.52 2.40 -7.36
CA MET A 234 -2.06 1.49 -8.40
C MET A 234 -2.02 2.24 -9.72
N ALA A 235 -0.86 2.33 -10.36
CA ALA A 235 -0.68 3.02 -11.63
C ALA A 235 0.58 2.54 -12.35
N GLU A 236 0.66 2.75 -13.65
CA GLU A 236 1.88 2.49 -14.42
C GLU A 236 3.02 3.44 -13.99
N ASN A 237 2.69 4.69 -13.70
CA ASN A 237 3.60 5.71 -13.18
C ASN A 237 2.82 6.84 -12.51
N LEU A 238 3.50 7.74 -11.80
CA LEU A 238 2.92 8.95 -11.22
C LEU A 238 3.33 10.24 -11.98
N THR A 239 4.08 10.11 -13.06
CA THR A 239 4.55 11.24 -13.89
C THR A 239 3.49 11.76 -14.86
N GLN A 240 2.40 11.00 -15.03
CA GLN A 240 1.23 11.33 -15.83
C GLN A 240 -0.02 11.37 -14.94
N PRO A 241 -1.06 12.13 -15.31
CA PRO A 241 -2.33 12.11 -14.59
C PRO A 241 -2.90 10.69 -14.49
N LEU A 242 -3.37 10.28 -13.28
CA LEU A 242 -3.97 8.96 -13.08
C LEU A 242 -5.13 8.68 -14.02
N LYS A 243 -5.89 9.71 -14.40
CA LYS A 243 -7.02 9.59 -15.34
C LYS A 243 -6.58 9.20 -16.76
N GLU A 244 -5.35 9.52 -17.14
CA GLU A 244 -4.83 9.27 -18.50
C GLU A 244 -4.14 7.90 -18.59
N ASN A 245 -3.49 7.44 -17.49
CA ASN A 245 -2.79 6.17 -17.48
C ASN A 245 -3.58 5.02 -16.86
N GLY A 246 -4.88 5.24 -16.56
CA GLY A 246 -5.76 4.22 -15.98
C GLY A 246 -5.45 3.86 -14.53
N GLY A 247 -4.65 4.67 -13.85
CA GLY A 247 -4.36 4.50 -12.43
C GLY A 247 -5.54 4.83 -11.53
N CYS A 248 -5.55 4.26 -10.33
CA CYS A 248 -6.61 4.49 -9.36
C CYS A 248 -6.11 4.45 -7.91
N ILE A 249 -6.93 5.02 -7.03
CA ILE A 249 -6.76 4.91 -5.59
C ILE A 249 -7.29 3.55 -5.15
N LEU A 250 -6.47 2.82 -4.40
CA LEU A 250 -6.83 1.52 -3.83
C LEU A 250 -7.36 1.63 -2.40
N GLU A 251 -6.69 2.46 -1.60
CA GLU A 251 -6.94 2.55 -0.16
C GLU A 251 -6.46 3.88 0.40
N VAL A 252 -7.09 4.33 1.49
CA VAL A 252 -6.64 5.46 2.31
C VAL A 252 -6.39 4.96 3.73
N ASN A 253 -5.18 5.18 4.23
CA ASN A 253 -4.72 4.68 5.53
C ASN A 253 -4.65 5.82 6.54
N ALA A 254 -5.36 5.70 7.68
CA ALA A 254 -5.41 6.70 8.75
C ALA A 254 -4.13 6.76 9.61
N ALA A 255 -3.38 5.67 9.67
CA ALA A 255 -2.14 5.60 10.47
C ALA A 255 -0.96 5.09 9.62
N PRO A 256 -0.52 5.85 8.58
CA PRO A 256 0.51 5.39 7.67
C PRO A 256 1.87 5.29 8.36
N GLY A 257 2.61 4.21 8.06
CA GLY A 257 4.01 4.10 8.47
C GLY A 257 4.91 5.06 7.68
N PHE A 258 5.87 5.67 8.35
CA PHE A 258 6.80 6.64 7.75
C PHE A 258 8.11 6.03 7.25
N ARG A 259 8.43 4.81 7.66
CA ARG A 259 9.72 4.15 7.43
C ARG A 259 10.15 4.18 5.97
N MET A 260 9.24 3.88 5.03
CA MET A 260 9.53 3.86 3.60
C MET A 260 9.93 5.22 3.01
N HIS A 261 9.51 6.30 3.65
CA HIS A 261 9.82 7.68 3.21
C HIS A 261 11.07 8.22 3.91
N LEU A 262 11.28 7.86 5.18
CA LEU A 262 12.46 8.26 5.97
C LEU A 262 13.74 7.63 5.46
N ALA A 263 13.65 6.39 4.99
CA ALA A 263 14.80 5.64 4.52
C ALA A 263 14.39 4.70 3.36
N PRO A 264 14.12 5.25 2.19
CA PRO A 264 13.85 4.44 1.00
C PRO A 264 15.08 3.59 0.65
N SER A 265 14.85 2.47 -0.03
CA SER A 265 15.94 1.62 -0.53
C SER A 265 16.72 2.32 -1.61
N GLU A 266 16.04 3.20 -2.37
CA GLU A 266 16.58 3.98 -3.47
C GLU A 266 15.92 5.36 -3.51
N GLY A 267 16.66 6.38 -3.91
CA GLY A 267 16.21 7.78 -3.97
C GLY A 267 16.53 8.57 -2.69
N LEU A 268 15.78 9.64 -2.42
CA LEU A 268 16.07 10.58 -1.35
C LEU A 268 15.28 10.29 -0.07
N PRO A 269 15.93 10.26 1.11
CA PRO A 269 15.22 10.28 2.38
C PRO A 269 14.41 11.58 2.53
N ARG A 270 13.16 11.47 3.00
CA ARG A 270 12.28 12.62 3.20
C ARG A 270 12.08 12.89 4.69
N ASN A 271 12.27 14.14 5.10
CA ASN A 271 11.99 14.54 6.48
C ASN A 271 10.49 14.69 6.71
N VAL A 272 9.81 13.56 6.90
CA VAL A 272 8.35 13.50 7.12
C VAL A 272 7.95 13.89 8.54
N ALA A 273 8.89 13.95 9.49
CA ALA A 273 8.62 14.32 10.87
C ALA A 273 8.40 15.84 11.05
N ALA A 274 9.15 16.67 10.32
CA ALA A 274 9.02 18.11 10.42
C ALA A 274 7.60 18.63 10.11
N PRO A 275 6.93 18.22 9.01
CA PRO A 275 5.54 18.63 8.75
C PRO A 275 4.56 18.21 9.84
N VAL A 276 4.76 17.07 10.52
CA VAL A 276 3.93 16.66 11.65
C VAL A 276 4.12 17.63 12.83
N ILE A 277 5.36 18.00 13.13
CA ILE A 277 5.66 18.95 14.21
C ILE A 277 5.08 20.33 13.87
N ASP A 278 5.27 20.81 12.65
CA ASP A 278 4.74 22.09 12.20
C ASP A 278 3.19 22.12 12.22
N MET A 279 2.54 21.03 11.87
CA MET A 279 1.10 20.88 11.98
C MET A 279 0.63 20.96 13.45
N LEU A 280 1.32 20.28 14.37
CA LEU A 280 0.97 20.26 15.80
C LEU A 280 1.32 21.55 16.51
N TYR A 281 2.44 22.15 16.17
CA TYR A 281 3.01 23.35 16.73
C TYR A 281 3.32 24.38 15.63
N PRO A 282 2.29 25.06 15.10
CA PRO A 282 2.48 25.97 13.98
C PRO A 282 3.55 27.01 14.25
N PRO A 283 4.41 27.33 13.28
CA PRO A 283 5.43 28.36 13.41
C PRO A 283 4.87 29.69 13.94
N GLY A 284 5.58 30.30 14.86
CA GLY A 284 5.18 31.58 15.49
C GLY A 284 4.16 31.47 16.63
N LYS A 285 3.66 30.25 16.95
CA LYS A 285 2.82 30.02 18.14
C LYS A 285 3.66 29.53 19.33
N PRO A 286 3.25 29.80 20.59
CA PRO A 286 3.98 29.33 21.77
C PRO A 286 4.02 27.80 21.81
N SER A 287 5.20 27.23 21.61
CA SER A 287 5.44 25.78 21.65
C SER A 287 6.36 25.33 22.78
N ARG A 288 6.90 26.28 23.56
CA ARG A 288 7.85 25.98 24.63
C ARG A 288 7.14 25.49 25.90
N ILE A 289 7.70 24.44 26.50
CA ILE A 289 7.37 24.05 27.87
C ILE A 289 8.06 25.08 28.80
N PRO A 290 7.35 25.65 29.80
CA PRO A 290 8.02 26.47 30.81
C PRO A 290 9.07 25.63 31.56
N ILE A 291 10.33 26.03 31.48
CA ILE A 291 11.41 25.42 32.24
C ILE A 291 11.56 26.26 33.52
N ILE A 292 11.27 25.65 34.66
CA ILE A 292 11.49 26.23 36.00
C ILE A 292 12.76 25.60 36.53
N ALA A 293 13.82 26.36 36.64
CA ALA A 293 15.00 25.95 37.39
C ALA A 293 14.75 26.19 38.87
N VAL A 294 14.87 25.14 39.68
CA VAL A 294 14.78 25.18 41.16
C VAL A 294 16.17 25.14 41.74
#